data_9911d8e39611f7a7859b270a4556eaca
#
_entry.id   9911d8e39611f7a7859b270a4556eaca
#
_cell.length_a   1.000
_cell.length_b   1.000
_cell.length_c   1.000
_cell.angle_alpha   90.00
_cell.angle_beta   90.00
_cell.angle_gamma   90.00
#
_symmetry.space_group_name_H-M   'P 1'
#
loop_
_entity.id
_entity.type
_entity.pdbx_description
1 polymer ?
#
loop_
_entity_poly.entity_id
_entity_poly.type
_entity_poly.pdbx_seq_one_letter_code
_entity_poly.pdbx_strand_id
1 'polypeptide(L)'
;TDVITETSYLLAESVYEFTHADCALVNAGLIVNSIEADEVTEYDIHRMLPHPINLVRVRLTGEELIRVIKKSQEQEYMHEHAQGLGFRGDIFGGYILYNLGFIESENRYFINGEEIQTDRQYTLGTVDMYTFGRYFPLLKGLSTDYIMPEFLRDIFKEKLLKL
;
A
#
# COMPACT_ATOMS: atom_id res chain seq x y z
N THR A 1 14.25 12.76 3.78
CA THR A 1 15.02 11.74 3.05
C THR A 1 14.14 10.62 2.62
N ASP A 2 14.29 10.25 1.40
CA ASP A 2 13.37 9.45 0.64
C ASP A 2 13.16 8.08 1.22
N VAL A 3 12.00 7.94 1.81
CA VAL A 3 11.53 6.67 2.34
C VAL A 3 10.95 5.81 1.21
N ILE A 4 10.58 6.46 0.10
CA ILE A 4 10.06 5.78 -1.08
C ILE A 4 11.22 5.39 -1.98
N THR A 5 11.40 4.09 -2.17
CA THR A 5 12.44 3.51 -3.01
C THR A 5 11.80 2.74 -4.16
N GLU A 6 12.62 2.37 -5.15
CA GLU A 6 12.19 1.49 -6.23
C GLU A 6 11.60 0.17 -5.69
N THR A 7 12.22 -0.38 -4.65
CA THR A 7 11.75 -1.60 -3.98
C THR A 7 10.37 -1.40 -3.37
N SER A 8 10.14 -0.26 -2.73
CA SER A 8 8.83 0.07 -2.15
C SER A 8 7.76 0.22 -3.22
N TYR A 9 8.12 0.77 -4.37
CA TYR A 9 7.19 0.89 -5.49
C TYR A 9 6.83 -0.49 -6.08
N LEU A 10 7.82 -1.38 -6.20
CA LEU A 10 7.58 -2.76 -6.61
C LEU A 10 6.65 -3.50 -5.65
N LEU A 11 6.74 -3.19 -4.36
CA LEU A 11 5.81 -3.73 -3.37
C LEU A 11 4.37 -3.30 -3.64
N ALA A 12 4.16 -2.01 -3.89
CA ALA A 12 2.84 -1.49 -4.24
C ALA A 12 2.30 -2.11 -5.54
N GLU A 13 3.14 -2.25 -6.54
CA GLU A 13 2.80 -2.90 -7.81
C GLU A 13 2.37 -4.37 -7.60
N SER A 14 3.10 -5.12 -6.75
CA SER A 14 2.75 -6.51 -6.46
C SER A 14 1.40 -6.64 -5.75
N VAL A 15 1.09 -5.73 -4.83
CA VAL A 15 -0.23 -5.66 -4.19
C VAL A 15 -1.33 -5.38 -5.20
N TYR A 16 -1.10 -4.44 -6.09
CA TYR A 16 -2.04 -4.11 -7.18
C TYR A 16 -2.33 -5.31 -8.06
N GLU A 17 -1.29 -5.99 -8.54
CA GLU A 17 -1.45 -7.13 -9.44
C GLU A 17 -2.13 -8.32 -8.76
N PHE A 18 -1.73 -8.63 -7.54
CA PHE A 18 -2.23 -9.81 -6.84
C PHE A 18 -3.67 -9.66 -6.35
N THR A 19 -4.05 -8.49 -5.90
CA THR A 19 -5.43 -8.23 -5.44
C THR A 19 -6.43 -8.08 -6.58
N HIS A 20 -5.96 -7.90 -7.82
CA HIS A 20 -6.80 -7.57 -8.98
C HIS A 20 -7.65 -6.33 -8.72
N ALA A 21 -7.14 -5.40 -7.95
CA ALA A 21 -7.82 -4.14 -7.65
C ALA A 21 -7.55 -3.09 -8.74
N ASP A 22 -8.30 -2.00 -8.70
CA ASP A 22 -8.11 -0.88 -9.64
C ASP A 22 -6.86 -0.07 -9.33
N CYS A 23 -6.45 -0.05 -8.08
CA CYS A 23 -5.29 0.68 -7.58
C CYS A 23 -4.76 0.06 -6.29
N ALA A 24 -3.64 0.54 -5.79
CA ALA A 24 -3.06 0.03 -4.55
C ALA A 24 -2.47 1.13 -3.67
N LEU A 25 -2.41 0.84 -2.38
CA LEU A 25 -1.86 1.70 -1.35
C LEU A 25 -1.07 0.86 -0.34
N VAL A 26 0.20 1.19 -0.17
CA VAL A 26 1.05 0.64 0.90
C VAL A 26 1.88 1.75 1.51
N ASN A 27 2.63 1.45 2.56
CA ASN A 27 3.59 2.41 3.10
C ASN A 27 5.01 1.84 3.08
N ALA A 28 5.97 2.71 2.91
CA ALA A 28 7.39 2.35 2.80
C ALA A 28 7.92 1.67 4.08
N GLY A 29 7.35 1.99 5.22
CA GLY A 29 7.74 1.40 6.51
C GLY A 29 7.46 -0.11 6.64
N LEU A 30 6.70 -0.70 5.72
CA LEU A 30 6.51 -2.15 5.68
C LEU A 30 7.80 -2.89 5.33
N ILE A 31 8.71 -2.24 4.60
CA ILE A 31 10.02 -2.81 4.26
C ILE A 31 11.00 -2.48 5.38
N VAL A 32 11.38 -3.51 6.14
CA VAL A 32 12.25 -3.35 7.31
C VAL A 32 13.72 -3.17 6.92
N ASN A 33 14.17 -3.90 5.90
CA ASN A 33 15.56 -3.86 5.44
C ASN A 33 15.60 -3.69 3.92
N SER A 34 16.61 -2.98 3.43
CA SER A 34 16.88 -2.90 2.00
C SER A 34 17.66 -4.12 1.51
N ILE A 35 17.48 -4.45 0.24
CA ILE A 35 18.27 -5.46 -0.44
C ILE A 35 19.37 -4.73 -1.22
N GLU A 36 20.62 -5.10 -0.97
CA GLU A 36 21.79 -4.53 -1.66
C GLU A 36 22.51 -5.58 -2.51
N ALA A 37 21.90 -6.74 -2.73
CA ALA A 37 22.54 -7.86 -3.42
C ALA A 37 22.05 -8.02 -4.86
N ASP A 38 22.94 -8.46 -5.73
CA ASP A 38 22.60 -8.81 -7.12
C ASP A 38 21.66 -10.03 -7.21
N GLU A 39 21.71 -10.88 -6.20
CA GLU A 39 20.82 -12.05 -6.06
C GLU A 39 20.02 -11.94 -4.76
N VAL A 40 18.69 -12.01 -4.88
CA VAL A 40 17.78 -11.95 -3.73
C VAL A 40 17.43 -13.37 -3.30
N THR A 41 17.70 -13.70 -2.05
CA THR A 41 17.37 -14.99 -1.45
C THR A 41 16.06 -14.95 -0.66
N GLU A 42 15.50 -16.12 -0.35
CA GLU A 42 14.33 -16.20 0.55
C GLU A 42 14.62 -15.59 1.92
N TYR A 43 15.84 -15.73 2.39
CA TYR A 43 16.28 -15.14 3.65
C TYR A 43 16.22 -13.61 3.61
N ASP A 44 16.64 -13.00 2.49
CA ASP A 44 16.58 -11.57 2.29
C ASP A 44 15.13 -11.06 2.31
N ILE A 45 14.23 -11.79 1.67
CA ILE A 45 12.80 -11.46 1.65
C ILE A 45 12.21 -11.54 3.06
N HIS A 46 12.55 -12.57 3.83
CA HIS A 46 12.12 -12.71 5.22
C HIS A 46 12.65 -11.60 6.11
N ARG A 47 13.87 -11.14 5.87
CA ARG A 47 14.45 -10.00 6.61
C ARG A 47 13.78 -8.69 6.24
N MET A 48 13.34 -8.56 5.00
CA MET A 48 12.68 -7.35 4.50
C MET A 48 11.24 -7.23 4.96
N LEU A 49 10.49 -8.33 4.91
CA LEU A 49 9.08 -8.42 5.27
C LEU A 49 8.88 -9.56 6.29
N PRO A 50 9.33 -9.36 7.54
CA PRO A 50 9.35 -10.45 8.51
C PRO A 50 7.97 -10.83 9.08
N HIS A 51 6.97 -9.96 8.92
CA HIS A 51 5.66 -10.14 9.53
C HIS A 51 4.63 -10.75 8.58
N PRO A 52 3.72 -11.61 9.07
CA PRO A 52 2.64 -12.20 8.27
C PRO A 52 1.51 -11.17 8.05
N ILE A 53 1.62 -10.39 6.99
CA ILE A 53 0.63 -9.37 6.63
C ILE A 53 -0.24 -9.92 5.51
N ASN A 54 -1.56 -9.86 5.69
CA ASN A 54 -2.53 -10.25 4.67
C ASN A 54 -2.87 -9.09 3.76
N LEU A 55 -3.18 -9.40 2.52
CA LEU A 55 -3.69 -8.44 1.55
C LEU A 55 -5.20 -8.42 1.56
N VAL A 56 -5.75 -7.25 1.26
CA VAL A 56 -7.19 -7.05 1.17
C VAL A 56 -7.51 -6.25 -0.08
N ARG A 57 -8.72 -6.44 -0.58
CA ARG A 57 -9.30 -5.62 -1.64
C ARG A 57 -10.55 -4.96 -1.07
N VAL A 58 -10.50 -3.64 -0.95
CA VAL A 58 -11.59 -2.83 -0.38
C VAL A 58 -12.40 -2.20 -1.50
N ARG A 59 -13.72 -2.23 -1.38
CA ARG A 59 -14.65 -1.54 -2.30
C ARG A 59 -15.01 -0.19 -1.74
N LEU A 60 -14.85 0.86 -2.54
CA LEU A 60 -15.12 2.22 -2.11
C LEU A 60 -15.58 3.06 -3.31
N THR A 61 -16.28 4.16 -2.99
CA THR A 61 -16.66 5.14 -4.01
C THR A 61 -15.48 6.00 -4.40
N GLY A 62 -15.57 6.71 -5.53
CA GLY A 62 -14.55 7.67 -5.93
C GLY A 62 -14.35 8.77 -4.91
N GLU A 63 -15.42 9.25 -4.26
CA GLU A 63 -15.34 10.22 -3.18
C GLU A 63 -14.51 9.69 -2.01
N GLU A 64 -14.78 8.45 -1.60
CA GLU A 64 -14.03 7.78 -0.53
C GLU A 64 -12.57 7.55 -0.92
N LEU A 65 -12.32 7.17 -2.17
CA LEU A 65 -10.96 6.98 -2.69
C LEU A 65 -10.16 8.29 -2.67
N ILE A 66 -10.78 9.39 -3.07
CA ILE A 66 -10.16 10.73 -3.00
C ILE A 66 -9.80 11.09 -1.55
N ARG A 67 -10.66 10.79 -0.60
CA ARG A 67 -10.37 11.00 0.82
C ARG A 67 -9.18 10.17 1.30
N VAL A 68 -9.06 8.94 0.84
CA VAL A 68 -7.91 8.08 1.15
C VAL A 68 -6.62 8.68 0.58
N ILE A 69 -6.65 9.16 -0.66
CA ILE A 69 -5.49 9.81 -1.29
C ILE A 69 -5.09 11.06 -0.49
N LYS A 70 -6.03 11.92 -0.14
CA LYS A 70 -5.77 13.11 0.66
C LYS A 70 -5.14 12.75 2.00
N LYS A 71 -5.68 11.75 2.68
CA LYS A 71 -5.17 11.28 3.97
C LYS A 71 -3.75 10.78 3.86
N SER A 72 -3.44 10.04 2.80
CA SER A 72 -2.10 9.48 2.57
C SER A 72 -1.03 10.57 2.35
N GLN A 73 -1.42 11.77 1.96
CA GLN A 73 -0.52 12.89 1.69
C GLN A 73 -0.35 13.84 2.88
N GLU A 74 -0.99 13.59 4.00
CA GLU A 74 -0.78 14.38 5.21
C GLU A 74 0.61 14.10 5.78
N GLN A 75 1.45 15.13 5.85
CA GLN A 75 2.86 14.99 6.27
C GLN A 75 3.03 14.44 7.69
N GLU A 76 2.12 14.74 8.58
CA GLU A 76 2.15 14.25 9.96
C GLU A 76 2.13 12.72 10.03
N TYR A 77 1.46 12.05 9.06
CA TYR A 77 1.45 10.59 8.98
C TYR A 77 2.79 9.99 8.58
N MET A 78 3.58 10.74 7.83
CA MET A 78 4.88 10.24 7.37
C MET A 78 5.87 10.04 8.53
N HIS A 79 5.68 10.78 9.61
CA HIS A 79 6.52 10.77 10.79
C HIS A 79 5.82 10.18 12.02
N GLU A 80 4.59 9.73 11.89
CA GLU A 80 3.86 9.11 12.98
C GLU A 80 4.53 7.80 13.40
N HIS A 81 4.66 7.60 14.71
CA HIS A 81 5.15 6.35 15.26
C HIS A 81 4.10 5.26 15.07
N ALA A 82 4.45 4.26 14.29
CA ALA A 82 3.59 3.11 14.06
C ALA A 82 3.78 2.09 15.18
N GLN A 83 2.67 1.52 15.62
CA GLN A 83 2.68 0.43 16.58
C GLN A 83 2.06 -0.81 15.94
N GLY A 84 2.66 -1.96 16.17
CA GLY A 84 2.18 -3.22 15.66
C GLY A 84 3.18 -3.89 14.72
N LEU A 85 2.79 -5.08 14.29
CA LEU A 85 3.61 -5.89 13.39
C LEU A 85 3.59 -5.31 11.97
N GLY A 86 4.71 -5.39 11.29
CA GLY A 86 4.82 -5.03 9.89
C GLY A 86 5.35 -3.63 9.62
N PHE A 87 5.75 -2.88 10.65
CA PHE A 87 6.32 -1.56 10.47
C PHE A 87 7.82 -1.56 10.72
N ARG A 88 8.52 -0.76 9.94
CA ARG A 88 9.96 -0.56 10.05
C ARG A 88 10.27 0.32 11.26
N GLY A 89 10.79 -0.28 12.31
CA GLY A 89 11.02 0.45 13.55
C GLY A 89 9.74 1.08 14.05
N ASP A 90 9.79 2.35 14.40
CA ASP A 90 8.68 3.09 14.97
C ASP A 90 8.04 4.08 13.99
N ILE A 91 8.53 4.17 12.75
CA ILE A 91 8.09 5.18 11.80
C ILE A 91 7.25 4.55 10.68
N PHE A 92 6.09 5.16 10.44
CA PHE A 92 5.15 4.71 9.41
C PHE A 92 5.75 4.84 8.00
N GLY A 93 6.53 5.89 7.76
CA GLY A 93 7.08 6.20 6.45
C GLY A 93 6.04 6.84 5.53
N GLY A 94 6.46 7.12 4.31
CA GLY A 94 5.57 7.67 3.29
C GLY A 94 4.66 6.61 2.68
N TYR A 95 3.47 7.02 2.29
CA TYR A 95 2.56 6.16 1.53
C TYR A 95 2.95 6.10 0.06
N ILE A 96 2.76 4.94 -0.53
CA ILE A 96 3.00 4.69 -1.95
C ILE A 96 1.66 4.38 -2.60
N LEU A 97 1.30 5.21 -3.57
CA LEU A 97 0.11 5.06 -4.38
C LEU A 97 0.48 4.41 -5.70
N TYR A 98 -0.17 3.33 -6.06
CA TYR A 98 0.02 2.69 -7.36
C TYR A 98 -1.23 2.85 -8.22
N ASN A 99 -1.05 3.25 -9.45
CA ASN A 99 -2.12 3.54 -10.43
C ASN A 99 -3.05 4.67 -9.98
N LEU A 100 -2.59 5.50 -9.07
CA LEU A 100 -3.26 6.67 -8.55
C LEU A 100 -2.38 7.91 -8.74
N GLY A 101 -2.99 9.03 -9.00
CA GLY A 101 -2.29 10.31 -9.13
C GLY A 101 -3.13 11.46 -8.63
N PHE A 102 -2.49 12.61 -8.42
CA PHE A 102 -3.20 13.80 -8.01
C PHE A 102 -2.43 15.06 -8.41
N ILE A 103 -3.18 16.14 -8.62
CA ILE A 103 -2.66 17.50 -8.81
C ILE A 103 -3.28 18.34 -7.69
N GLU A 104 -2.54 18.51 -6.62
CA GLU A 104 -3.05 19.16 -5.40
C GLU A 104 -3.52 20.59 -5.66
N SER A 105 -2.74 21.36 -6.44
CA SER A 105 -3.07 22.75 -6.79
C SER A 105 -4.40 22.91 -7.55
N GLU A 106 -4.83 21.86 -8.26
CA GLU A 106 -6.07 21.84 -9.03
C GLU A 106 -7.17 21.04 -8.34
N ASN A 107 -6.88 20.41 -7.21
CA ASN A 107 -7.79 19.50 -6.52
C ASN A 107 -8.33 18.39 -7.44
N ARG A 108 -7.46 17.83 -8.26
CA ARG A 108 -7.78 16.77 -9.22
C ARG A 108 -7.12 15.47 -8.85
N TYR A 109 -7.84 14.38 -9.00
CA TYR A 109 -7.42 13.03 -8.61
C TYR A 109 -7.68 12.05 -9.75
N PHE A 110 -6.72 11.17 -9.99
CA PHE A 110 -6.72 10.28 -11.14
C PHE A 110 -6.51 8.82 -10.75
N ILE A 111 -7.13 7.93 -11.49
CA ILE A 111 -6.89 6.48 -11.43
C ILE A 111 -6.67 5.99 -12.86
N ASN A 112 -5.60 5.24 -13.07
CA ASN A 112 -5.20 4.74 -14.39
C ASN A 112 -5.17 5.86 -15.46
N GLY A 113 -4.73 7.06 -15.09
CA GLY A 113 -4.66 8.21 -15.99
C GLY A 113 -5.98 8.92 -16.27
N GLU A 114 -7.09 8.42 -15.72
CA GLU A 114 -8.42 9.01 -15.87
C GLU A 114 -8.86 9.68 -14.57
N GLU A 115 -9.59 10.79 -14.67
CA GLU A 115 -10.09 11.48 -13.48
C GLU A 115 -11.09 10.63 -12.71
N ILE A 116 -10.92 10.56 -11.38
CA ILE A 116 -11.78 9.77 -10.51
C ILE A 116 -13.20 10.37 -10.49
N GLN A 117 -14.19 9.53 -10.76
CA GLN A 117 -15.60 9.90 -10.68
C GLN A 117 -16.12 9.61 -9.27
N THR A 118 -16.64 10.61 -8.59
CA THR A 118 -17.00 10.55 -7.17
C THR A 118 -18.09 9.53 -6.84
N ASP A 119 -18.98 9.27 -7.76
CA ASP A 119 -20.12 8.34 -7.60
C ASP A 119 -19.85 6.93 -8.10
N ARG A 120 -18.72 6.71 -8.77
CA ARG A 120 -18.35 5.40 -9.29
C ARG A 120 -17.72 4.54 -8.20
N GLN A 121 -17.93 3.21 -8.30
CA GLN A 121 -17.28 2.24 -7.43
C GLN A 121 -15.91 1.84 -7.97
N TYR A 122 -14.94 1.78 -7.06
CA TYR A 122 -13.57 1.35 -7.32
C TYR A 122 -13.13 0.31 -6.30
N THR A 123 -12.05 -0.39 -6.59
CA THR A 123 -11.41 -1.32 -5.65
C THR A 123 -9.99 -0.86 -5.35
N LEU A 124 -9.62 -0.96 -4.07
CA LEU A 124 -8.30 -0.62 -3.55
C LEU A 124 -7.63 -1.87 -2.99
N GLY A 125 -6.47 -2.22 -3.52
CA GLY A 125 -5.60 -3.25 -2.95
C GLY A 125 -4.71 -2.63 -1.88
N THR A 126 -4.68 -3.23 -0.70
CA THR A 126 -3.87 -2.74 0.41
C THR A 126 -3.61 -3.85 1.43
N VAL A 127 -3.10 -3.48 2.59
CA VAL A 127 -2.83 -4.39 3.69
C VAL A 127 -3.96 -4.34 4.72
N ASP A 128 -4.19 -5.46 5.38
CA ASP A 128 -5.33 -5.64 6.30
C ASP A 128 -5.35 -4.62 7.45
N MET A 129 -4.17 -4.24 7.95
CA MET A 129 -4.07 -3.33 9.09
C MET A 129 -4.70 -1.96 8.84
N TYR A 130 -4.81 -1.52 7.58
CA TYR A 130 -5.44 -0.23 7.26
C TYR A 130 -6.97 -0.28 7.39
N THR A 131 -7.56 -1.48 7.43
CA THR A 131 -9.00 -1.65 7.61
C THR A 131 -9.43 -1.70 9.08
N PHE A 132 -8.48 -1.65 10.02
CA PHE A 132 -8.78 -1.72 11.46
C PHE A 132 -9.19 -0.37 12.07
N GLY A 133 -9.14 0.70 11.29
CA GLY A 133 -9.67 2.01 11.67
C GLY A 133 -8.69 2.97 12.33
N ARG A 134 -7.44 2.56 12.53
CA ARG A 134 -6.42 3.42 13.16
C ARG A 134 -5.80 4.44 12.21
N TYR A 135 -5.33 3.96 11.05
CA TYR A 135 -4.61 4.81 10.09
C TYR A 135 -5.53 5.42 9.05
N PHE A 136 -6.50 4.65 8.61
CA PHE A 136 -7.54 5.07 7.67
C PHE A 136 -8.91 4.73 8.24
N PRO A 137 -9.45 5.58 9.13
CA PRO A 137 -10.77 5.32 9.74
C PRO A 137 -11.87 5.07 8.71
N LEU A 138 -11.75 5.71 7.54
CA LEU A 138 -12.69 5.55 6.43
C LEU A 138 -12.79 4.11 5.94
N LEU A 139 -11.69 3.35 5.95
CA LEU A 139 -11.67 1.98 5.44
C LEU A 139 -12.34 0.98 6.36
N LYS A 140 -12.49 1.33 7.63
CA LYS A 140 -13.19 0.48 8.59
C LYS A 140 -14.68 0.42 8.26
N GLY A 141 -15.19 -0.79 8.08
CA GLY A 141 -16.61 -1.00 7.79
C GLY A 141 -16.97 -1.01 6.31
N LEU A 142 -16.01 -0.74 5.42
CA LEU A 142 -16.21 -0.92 3.99
C LEU A 142 -16.18 -2.41 3.62
N SER A 143 -16.83 -2.75 2.50
CA SER A 143 -16.81 -4.13 1.97
C SER A 143 -15.38 -4.51 1.59
N THR A 144 -14.86 -5.56 2.24
CA THR A 144 -13.47 -5.98 2.13
C THR A 144 -13.37 -7.46 1.82
N ASP A 145 -12.61 -7.81 0.78
CA ASP A 145 -12.25 -9.18 0.45
C ASP A 145 -10.84 -9.46 0.96
N TYR A 146 -10.68 -10.45 1.83
CA TYR A 146 -9.37 -10.90 2.29
C TYR A 146 -8.76 -11.86 1.27
N ILE A 147 -7.52 -11.57 0.87
CA ILE A 147 -6.79 -12.38 -0.11
C ILE A 147 -5.92 -13.37 0.67
N MET A 148 -6.43 -14.56 0.86
CA MET A 148 -5.78 -15.61 1.64
C MET A 148 -5.54 -16.86 0.77
N PRO A 149 -4.59 -17.73 1.12
CA PRO A 149 -3.76 -17.71 2.35
C PRO A 149 -2.45 -16.93 2.23
N GLU A 150 -2.16 -16.31 1.11
CA GLU A 150 -0.90 -15.66 0.82
C GLU A 150 -0.66 -14.44 1.72
N PHE A 151 0.60 -14.31 2.16
CA PHE A 151 1.07 -13.11 2.85
C PHE A 151 1.77 -12.17 1.88
N LEU A 152 1.88 -10.91 2.28
CA LEU A 152 2.55 -9.87 1.49
C LEU A 152 3.95 -10.29 1.03
N ARG A 153 4.74 -10.93 1.89
CA ARG A 153 6.09 -11.37 1.53
C ARG A 153 6.11 -12.44 0.44
N ASP A 154 5.13 -13.34 0.43
CA ASP A 154 5.04 -14.42 -0.56
C ASP A 154 4.76 -13.85 -1.95
N ILE A 155 3.88 -12.88 -2.01
CA ILE A 155 3.50 -12.17 -3.23
C ILE A 155 4.67 -11.32 -3.75
N PHE A 156 5.35 -10.63 -2.85
CA PHE A 156 6.52 -9.83 -3.20
C PHE A 156 7.66 -10.71 -3.71
N LYS A 157 7.86 -11.89 -3.12
CA LYS A 157 8.81 -12.89 -3.59
C LYS A 157 8.53 -13.29 -5.04
N GLU A 158 7.27 -13.61 -5.35
CA GLU A 158 6.88 -13.97 -6.72
C GLU A 158 7.15 -12.82 -7.69
N LYS A 159 6.88 -11.59 -7.29
CA LYS A 159 7.15 -10.41 -8.11
C LYS A 159 8.63 -10.27 -8.44
N LEU A 160 9.51 -10.44 -7.45
CA LEU A 160 10.95 -10.36 -7.63
C LEU A 160 11.49 -11.47 -8.56
N LEU A 161 10.92 -12.67 -8.49
CA LEU A 161 11.32 -13.78 -9.34
C LEU A 161 10.97 -13.58 -10.82
N LYS A 162 10.05 -12.68 -11.14
CA LYS A 162 9.62 -12.37 -12.52
C LYS A 162 10.37 -11.20 -13.16
N LEU A 163 11.27 -10.57 -12.43
CA LEU A 163 12.03 -9.42 -12.94
C LEU A 163 13.20 -9.84 -13.87
#